data_4eeb191a1a04ae12af86dab19ef2a158
#
_entry.id   4eeb191a1a04ae12af86dab19ef2a158
#
_cell.length_a   1.000
_cell.length_b   1.000
_cell.length_c   1.000
_cell.angle_alpha   90.00
_cell.angle_beta   90.00
_cell.angle_gamma   90.00
#
_symmetry.space_group_name_H-M   'P 1'
#
loop_
_entity.id
_entity.type
_entity.pdbx_description
1 polymer ?
#
loop_
_entity_poly.entity_id
_entity_poly.type
_entity_poly.pdbx_seq_one_letter_code
_entity_poly.pdbx_strand_id
1 'polypeptide(L)'
;MERFILNDLIKWKNSKYRKPLILKGVRQVGKTWILKEFGSRYYENIAYFNFDENPEYRQFFQTTKDINRILQNLILISGYKIVPKKTLIIFDEVQDAPEVINSLKYFYENTPEYHIACAGSLLGITLAKSSSFPVGKVDFLNIYPMSFSEFLIANGDENLKLFLDSLNDIENIPDAFLILYMKN
;
A
#
# COMPACT_ATOMS: atom_id res chain seq x y z
N MET A 1 8.08 -11.93 -6.44
CA MET A 1 7.09 -11.62 -7.49
C MET A 1 7.10 -10.12 -7.72
N GLU A 2 7.28 -9.67 -8.95
CA GLU A 2 7.24 -8.25 -9.26
C GLU A 2 5.81 -7.80 -9.57
N ARG A 3 5.44 -6.64 -9.04
CA ARG A 3 4.16 -5.97 -9.28
C ARG A 3 4.44 -4.55 -9.75
N PHE A 4 3.78 -4.11 -10.81
CA PHE A 4 4.03 -2.79 -11.40
C PHE A 4 3.78 -1.62 -10.44
N ILE A 5 2.86 -1.79 -9.51
CA ILE A 5 2.57 -0.79 -8.46
C ILE A 5 3.80 -0.47 -7.57
N LEU A 6 4.81 -1.34 -7.51
CA LEU A 6 6.05 -1.05 -6.78
C LEU A 6 6.73 0.22 -7.30
N ASN A 7 6.68 0.47 -8.61
CA ASN A 7 7.23 1.69 -9.20
C ASN A 7 6.51 2.96 -8.70
N ASP A 8 5.20 2.88 -8.51
CA ASP A 8 4.43 4.01 -8.01
C ASP A 8 4.64 4.22 -6.51
N LEU A 9 4.83 3.13 -5.74
CA LEU A 9 5.25 3.21 -4.35
C LEU A 9 6.63 3.84 -4.18
N ILE A 10 7.58 3.53 -5.09
CA ILE A 10 8.91 4.16 -5.10
C ILE A 10 8.81 5.65 -5.42
N LYS A 11 8.00 6.04 -6.42
CA LYS A 11 7.73 7.45 -6.75
C LYS A 11 7.13 8.17 -5.55
N TRP A 12 6.13 7.56 -4.89
CA TRP A 12 5.52 8.11 -3.68
C TRP A 12 6.56 8.31 -2.57
N LYS A 13 7.39 7.30 -2.28
CA LYS A 13 8.45 7.39 -1.25
C LYS A 13 9.39 8.59 -1.49
N ASN A 14 9.78 8.82 -2.74
CA ASN A 14 10.77 9.82 -3.13
C ASN A 14 10.17 11.21 -3.38
N SER A 15 8.84 11.35 -3.33
CA SER A 15 8.17 12.63 -3.54
C SER A 15 8.49 13.64 -2.44
N LYS A 16 8.85 14.86 -2.83
CA LYS A 16 9.02 15.99 -1.90
C LYS A 16 7.71 16.42 -1.24
N TYR A 17 6.59 16.13 -1.89
CA TYR A 17 5.23 16.48 -1.43
C TYR A 17 4.47 15.27 -0.92
N ARG A 18 5.20 14.20 -0.53
CA ARG A 18 4.62 12.96 -0.03
C ARG A 18 3.67 13.22 1.13
N LYS A 19 2.50 12.63 1.05
CA LYS A 19 1.51 12.56 2.11
C LYS A 19 1.37 11.10 2.59
N PRO A 20 0.74 10.85 3.76
CA PRO A 20 0.34 9.50 4.11
C PRO A 20 -0.42 8.84 2.97
N LEU A 21 -0.04 7.61 2.64
CA LEU A 21 -0.61 6.86 1.52
C LEU A 21 -1.81 6.03 1.96
N ILE A 22 -2.85 6.04 1.14
CA ILE A 22 -3.95 5.08 1.22
C ILE A 22 -3.93 4.20 -0.03
N LEU A 23 -3.62 2.91 0.16
CA LEU A 23 -3.64 1.91 -0.90
C LEU A 23 -5.04 1.33 -1.04
N LYS A 24 -5.70 1.64 -2.16
CA LYS A 24 -7.05 1.18 -2.50
C LYS A 24 -6.99 -0.06 -3.38
N GLY A 25 -7.92 -0.97 -3.20
CA GLY A 25 -8.07 -2.15 -4.05
C GLY A 25 -9.09 -3.12 -3.47
N VAL A 26 -9.60 -4.01 -4.30
CA VAL A 26 -10.56 -5.03 -3.88
C VAL A 26 -10.00 -5.93 -2.77
N ARG A 27 -10.88 -6.63 -2.09
CA ARG A 27 -10.47 -7.61 -1.08
C ARG A 27 -9.58 -8.68 -1.72
N GLN A 28 -8.57 -9.15 -0.97
CA GLN A 28 -7.63 -10.22 -1.38
C GLN A 28 -6.74 -9.89 -2.61
N VAL A 29 -6.64 -8.64 -3.03
CA VAL A 29 -5.78 -8.23 -4.16
C VAL A 29 -4.29 -8.14 -3.81
N GLY A 30 -3.92 -8.38 -2.54
CA GLY A 30 -2.52 -8.38 -2.08
C GLY A 30 -2.03 -7.03 -1.53
N LYS A 31 -2.92 -6.15 -1.01
CA LYS A 31 -2.53 -4.86 -0.42
C LYS A 31 -1.49 -4.99 0.69
N THR A 32 -1.76 -5.82 1.68
CA THR A 32 -0.87 -6.09 2.81
C THR A 32 0.47 -6.64 2.35
N TRP A 33 0.43 -7.62 1.44
CA TRP A 33 1.63 -8.24 0.90
C TRP A 33 2.53 -7.22 0.21
N ILE A 34 1.97 -6.39 -0.70
CA ILE A 34 2.76 -5.42 -1.47
C ILE A 34 3.37 -4.32 -0.58
N LEU A 35 2.65 -3.87 0.47
CA LEU A 35 3.20 -2.89 1.41
C LEU A 35 4.33 -3.49 2.27
N LYS A 36 4.21 -4.74 2.72
CA LYS A 36 5.28 -5.45 3.44
C LYS A 36 6.49 -5.69 2.54
N GLU A 37 6.28 -6.12 1.30
CA GLU A 37 7.33 -6.31 0.29
C GLU A 37 8.04 -4.99 -0.03
N PHE A 38 7.29 -3.91 -0.23
CA PHE A 38 7.83 -2.58 -0.45
C PHE A 38 8.65 -2.10 0.76
N GLY A 39 8.13 -2.31 1.97
CA GLY A 39 8.82 -1.95 3.20
C GLY A 39 10.14 -2.70 3.36
N SER A 40 10.15 -4.03 3.12
CA SER A 40 11.34 -4.87 3.24
C SER A 40 12.45 -4.53 2.25
N ARG A 41 12.07 -4.06 1.04
CA ARG A 41 13.05 -3.70 0.00
C ARG A 41 13.62 -2.30 0.12
N TYR A 42 12.82 -1.35 0.64
CA TYR A 42 13.12 0.08 0.51
C TYR A 42 13.24 0.83 1.84
N TYR A 43 13.07 0.16 2.98
CA TYR A 43 13.23 0.73 4.32
C TYR A 43 14.15 -0.14 5.18
N GLU A 44 14.69 0.43 6.25
CA GLU A 44 15.52 -0.33 7.20
C GLU A 44 14.66 -1.27 8.04
N ASN A 45 13.40 -0.90 8.32
CA ASN A 45 12.45 -1.73 9.04
C ASN A 45 10.99 -1.34 8.73
N ILE A 46 10.07 -2.20 9.16
CA ILE A 46 8.63 -2.02 9.04
C ILE A 46 8.03 -2.03 10.45
N ALA A 47 7.12 -1.10 10.71
CA ALA A 47 6.24 -1.13 11.87
C ALA A 47 4.80 -1.42 11.35
N TYR A 48 4.31 -2.63 11.61
CA TYR A 48 3.04 -3.13 11.08
C TYR A 48 1.98 -3.21 12.18
N PHE A 49 0.84 -2.57 11.95
CA PHE A 49 -0.28 -2.52 12.87
C PHE A 49 -1.56 -2.94 12.13
N ASN A 50 -2.15 -4.05 12.53
CA ASN A 50 -3.41 -4.56 12.01
C ASN A 50 -4.53 -4.25 13.01
N PHE A 51 -5.53 -3.47 12.58
CA PHE A 51 -6.62 -3.00 13.43
C PHE A 51 -7.79 -3.98 13.53
N ASP A 52 -7.82 -5.02 12.73
CA ASP A 52 -8.75 -6.15 12.86
C ASP A 52 -8.22 -7.16 13.89
N GLU A 53 -6.93 -7.51 13.81
CA GLU A 53 -6.28 -8.42 14.76
C GLU A 53 -6.09 -7.81 16.15
N ASN A 54 -5.84 -6.48 16.23
CA ASN A 54 -5.55 -5.77 17.47
C ASN A 54 -6.42 -4.50 17.58
N PRO A 55 -7.71 -4.67 17.84
CA PRO A 55 -8.65 -3.54 17.89
C PRO A 55 -8.35 -2.53 19.02
N GLU A 56 -7.58 -2.94 20.05
CA GLU A 56 -7.14 -2.07 21.15
C GLU A 56 -6.22 -0.93 20.68
N TYR A 57 -5.54 -1.06 19.54
CA TYR A 57 -4.70 0.03 19.01
C TYR A 57 -5.51 1.27 18.67
N ARG A 58 -6.82 1.14 18.38
CA ARG A 58 -7.72 2.26 18.06
C ARG A 58 -7.78 3.30 19.17
N GLN A 59 -7.74 2.87 20.45
CA GLN A 59 -7.81 3.77 21.60
C GLN A 59 -6.74 4.86 21.59
N PHE A 60 -5.54 4.58 21.01
CA PHE A 60 -4.46 5.56 20.96
C PHE A 60 -4.79 6.72 20.02
N PHE A 61 -5.62 6.49 19.01
CA PHE A 61 -6.07 7.49 18.06
C PHE A 61 -7.34 8.22 18.51
N GLN A 62 -8.10 7.62 19.40
CA GLN A 62 -9.33 8.20 19.98
C GLN A 62 -9.00 9.19 21.09
N THR A 63 -7.99 8.89 21.91
CA THR A 63 -7.69 9.65 23.14
C THR A 63 -6.89 10.93 22.89
N THR A 64 -6.17 11.03 21.77
CA THR A 64 -5.34 12.20 21.48
C THR A 64 -5.17 12.43 19.97
N LYS A 65 -4.88 13.69 19.63
CA LYS A 65 -4.45 14.09 18.27
C LYS A 65 -2.94 14.41 18.23
N ASP A 66 -2.25 14.28 19.34
CA ASP A 66 -0.80 14.43 19.44
C ASP A 66 -0.12 13.19 18.86
N ILE A 67 0.53 13.35 17.72
CA ILE A 67 1.17 12.27 16.99
C ILE A 67 2.35 11.67 17.76
N ASN A 68 3.10 12.47 18.49
CA ASN A 68 4.21 11.96 19.28
C ASN A 68 3.70 10.99 20.37
N ARG A 69 2.59 11.33 21.02
CA ARG A 69 1.95 10.47 22.01
C ARG A 69 1.39 9.20 21.40
N ILE A 70 0.77 9.30 20.20
CA ILE A 70 0.28 8.11 19.46
C ILE A 70 1.47 7.19 19.14
N LEU A 71 2.54 7.73 18.56
CA LEU A 71 3.73 6.95 18.20
C LEU A 71 4.39 6.30 19.44
N GLN A 72 4.50 7.03 20.55
CA GLN A 72 5.02 6.47 21.80
C GLN A 72 4.21 5.27 22.28
N ASN A 73 2.87 5.37 22.25
CA ASN A 73 1.99 4.26 22.62
C ASN A 73 2.16 3.06 21.69
N LEU A 74 2.21 3.29 20.38
CA LEU A 74 2.43 2.24 19.40
C LEU A 74 3.78 1.55 19.57
N ILE A 75 4.85 2.31 19.82
CA ILE A 75 6.19 1.77 20.09
C ILE A 75 6.18 0.90 21.37
N LEU A 76 5.56 1.40 22.45
CA LEU A 76 5.52 0.68 23.72
C LEU A 76 4.78 -0.66 23.63
N ILE A 77 3.65 -0.68 22.92
CA ILE A 77 2.83 -1.90 22.86
C ILE A 77 3.39 -2.92 21.86
N SER A 78 4.01 -2.47 20.79
CA SER A 78 4.50 -3.35 19.71
C SER A 78 5.97 -3.72 19.84
N GLY A 79 6.76 -2.96 20.57
CA GLY A 79 8.22 -3.08 20.61
C GLY A 79 8.92 -2.69 19.30
N TYR A 80 8.19 -2.17 18.30
CA TYR A 80 8.80 -1.74 17.04
C TYR A 80 9.68 -0.50 17.24
N LYS A 81 10.84 -0.50 16.59
CA LYS A 81 11.67 0.70 16.46
C LYS A 81 11.14 1.54 15.31
N ILE A 82 10.53 2.70 15.59
CA ILE A 82 10.02 3.62 14.58
C ILE A 82 11.00 4.79 14.46
N VAL A 83 11.70 4.88 13.32
CA VAL A 83 12.69 5.93 13.04
C VAL A 83 12.21 6.71 11.81
N PRO A 84 12.15 8.06 11.88
CA PRO A 84 11.77 8.91 10.76
C PRO A 84 12.57 8.57 9.51
N LYS A 85 11.91 8.55 8.34
CA LYS A 85 12.46 8.24 7.01
C LYS A 85 13.01 6.82 6.82
N LYS A 86 13.30 6.09 7.90
CA LYS A 86 13.90 4.75 7.88
C LYS A 86 12.90 3.63 8.08
N THR A 87 11.79 3.91 8.78
CA THR A 87 10.73 2.94 9.04
C THR A 87 9.52 3.23 8.15
N LEU A 88 8.99 2.21 7.49
CA LEU A 88 7.65 2.27 6.91
C LEU A 88 6.64 1.86 7.98
N ILE A 89 5.75 2.77 8.35
CA ILE A 89 4.62 2.47 9.22
C ILE A 89 3.47 1.99 8.33
N ILE A 90 2.98 0.79 8.58
CA ILE A 90 1.85 0.20 7.86
C ILE A 90 0.67 0.09 8.81
N PHE A 91 -0.43 0.77 8.49
CA PHE A 91 -1.73 0.64 9.13
C PHE A 91 -2.63 -0.21 8.24
N ASP A 92 -2.95 -1.42 8.69
CA ASP A 92 -3.74 -2.37 7.92
C ASP A 92 -5.15 -2.54 8.49
N GLU A 93 -6.11 -2.90 7.62
CA GLU A 93 -7.54 -3.05 7.89
C GLU A 93 -8.15 -1.76 8.52
N VAL A 94 -7.72 -0.58 8.00
CA VAL A 94 -8.13 0.73 8.54
C VAL A 94 -9.60 1.10 8.28
N GLN A 95 -10.35 0.32 7.48
CA GLN A 95 -11.80 0.53 7.33
C GLN A 95 -12.55 0.36 8.66
N ASP A 96 -11.99 -0.43 9.59
CA ASP A 96 -12.55 -0.67 10.92
C ASP A 96 -12.06 0.35 11.95
N ALA A 97 -11.15 1.25 11.57
CA ALA A 97 -10.52 2.25 12.43
C ALA A 97 -10.58 3.67 11.81
N PRO A 98 -11.76 4.29 11.71
CA PRO A 98 -11.91 5.61 11.09
C PRO A 98 -11.09 6.70 11.80
N GLU A 99 -10.83 6.58 13.09
CA GLU A 99 -9.96 7.47 13.87
C GLU A 99 -8.53 7.48 13.36
N VAL A 100 -8.01 6.35 12.88
CA VAL A 100 -6.68 6.24 12.26
C VAL A 100 -6.65 7.06 10.97
N ILE A 101 -7.66 6.88 10.10
CA ILE A 101 -7.77 7.64 8.86
C ILE A 101 -7.83 9.15 9.15
N ASN A 102 -8.62 9.55 10.13
CA ASN A 102 -8.77 10.96 10.54
C ASN A 102 -7.46 11.54 11.10
N SER A 103 -6.59 10.71 11.68
CA SER A 103 -5.29 11.15 12.22
C SER A 103 -4.25 11.42 11.15
N LEU A 104 -4.41 10.89 9.93
CA LEU A 104 -3.42 11.03 8.85
C LEU A 104 -3.12 12.48 8.50
N LYS A 105 -4.09 13.39 8.63
CA LYS A 105 -3.84 14.82 8.43
C LYS A 105 -2.83 15.40 9.42
N TYR A 106 -2.85 14.95 10.66
CA TYR A 106 -1.94 15.42 11.70
C TYR A 106 -0.53 14.85 11.50
N PHE A 107 -0.42 13.59 11.02
CA PHE A 107 0.85 13.05 10.58
C PHE A 107 1.45 13.88 9.44
N TYR A 108 0.65 14.24 8.45
CA TYR A 108 1.11 15.07 7.34
C TYR A 108 1.55 16.49 7.78
N GLU A 109 0.78 17.12 8.67
CA GLU A 109 1.00 18.51 9.08
C GLU A 109 2.12 18.66 10.11
N ASN A 110 2.24 17.71 11.04
CA ASN A 110 3.11 17.86 12.21
C ASN A 110 4.37 17.00 12.14
N THR A 111 4.34 15.88 11.40
CA THR A 111 5.41 14.87 11.39
C THR A 111 5.59 14.25 10.00
N PRO A 112 5.80 15.07 8.93
CA PRO A 112 5.87 14.59 7.55
C PRO A 112 7.07 13.67 7.27
N GLU A 113 8.03 13.60 8.17
CA GLU A 113 9.19 12.71 8.10
C GLU A 113 8.85 11.23 8.36
N TYR A 114 7.70 10.93 8.96
CA TYR A 114 7.23 9.54 9.09
C TYR A 114 6.52 9.09 7.82
N HIS A 115 6.95 7.96 7.29
CA HIS A 115 6.37 7.36 6.09
C HIS A 115 5.26 6.40 6.49
N ILE A 116 4.02 6.73 6.14
CA ILE A 116 2.83 5.97 6.52
C ILE A 116 2.11 5.47 5.28
N ALA A 117 1.81 4.19 5.25
CA ALA A 117 0.97 3.56 4.25
C ALA A 117 -0.19 2.83 4.93
N CYS A 118 -1.40 3.11 4.48
CA CYS A 118 -2.61 2.47 4.98
C CYS A 118 -3.17 1.50 3.94
N ALA A 119 -3.65 0.35 4.39
CA ALA A 119 -4.41 -0.60 3.59
C ALA A 119 -5.74 -0.91 4.26
N GLY A 120 -6.73 -1.22 3.44
CA GLY A 120 -8.04 -1.65 3.90
C GLY A 120 -8.94 -2.04 2.74
N SER A 121 -9.88 -2.93 3.01
CA SER A 121 -10.91 -3.31 2.08
C SER A 121 -12.05 -2.27 2.10
N LEU A 122 -12.73 -2.04 0.96
CA LEU A 122 -13.91 -1.17 0.87
C LEU A 122 -13.70 0.30 1.30
N LEU A 123 -12.45 0.76 1.39
CA LEU A 123 -12.13 2.14 1.80
C LEU A 123 -12.92 3.20 1.00
N GLY A 124 -13.24 2.95 -0.27
CA GLY A 124 -14.05 3.87 -1.06
C GLY A 124 -15.44 4.16 -0.46
N ILE A 125 -16.09 3.16 0.15
CA ILE A 125 -17.41 3.29 0.76
C ILE A 125 -17.29 3.95 2.14
N THR A 126 -16.30 3.58 2.91
CA THR A 126 -16.05 4.14 4.26
C THR A 126 -15.65 5.61 4.18
N LEU A 127 -14.82 5.97 3.19
CA LEU A 127 -14.39 7.36 2.96
C LEU A 127 -15.54 8.27 2.52
N ALA A 128 -16.48 7.75 1.72
CA ALA A 128 -17.65 8.51 1.27
C ALA A 128 -18.63 8.85 2.40
N LYS A 129 -18.62 8.09 3.49
CA LYS A 129 -19.51 8.27 4.66
C LYS A 129 -18.90 9.11 5.78
N SER A 130 -17.60 9.41 5.72
CA SER A 130 -16.90 10.12 6.79
C SER A 130 -16.93 11.63 6.56
N SER A 131 -17.61 12.37 7.43
CA SER A 131 -17.61 13.84 7.42
C SER A 131 -16.27 14.49 7.77
N SER A 132 -15.30 13.71 8.25
CA SER A 132 -13.97 14.17 8.73
C SER A 132 -12.79 13.60 7.94
N PHE A 133 -13.05 13.08 6.73
CA PHE A 133 -11.98 12.56 5.89
C PHE A 133 -10.92 13.62 5.55
N PRO A 134 -9.61 13.32 5.63
CA PRO A 134 -8.53 14.30 5.42
C PRO A 134 -8.30 14.63 3.93
N VAL A 135 -9.28 15.30 3.31
CA VAL A 135 -9.22 15.71 1.89
C VAL A 135 -7.95 16.53 1.63
N GLY A 136 -7.22 16.17 0.59
CA GLY A 136 -5.99 16.87 0.20
C GLY A 136 -4.78 16.63 1.10
N LYS A 137 -4.91 15.83 2.19
CA LYS A 137 -3.85 15.54 3.16
C LYS A 137 -3.32 14.10 3.07
N VAL A 138 -3.82 13.33 2.12
CA VAL A 138 -3.41 11.95 1.84
C VAL A 138 -3.20 11.75 0.34
N ASP A 139 -2.34 10.82 -0.01
CA ASP A 139 -2.14 10.33 -1.37
C ASP A 139 -2.88 9.00 -1.54
N PHE A 140 -3.29 8.71 -2.77
CA PHE A 140 -3.97 7.47 -3.12
C PHE A 140 -3.21 6.73 -4.21
N LEU A 141 -3.06 5.42 -4.03
CA LEU A 141 -2.69 4.49 -5.10
C LEU A 141 -3.75 3.40 -5.20
N ASN A 142 -3.98 2.93 -6.42
CA ASN A 142 -4.89 1.81 -6.66
C ASN A 142 -4.09 0.56 -7.00
N ILE A 143 -4.35 -0.54 -6.29
CA ILE A 143 -3.85 -1.86 -6.66
C ILE A 143 -4.99 -2.66 -7.29
N TYR A 144 -4.69 -3.24 -8.43
CA TYR A 144 -5.58 -4.09 -9.19
C TYR A 144 -5.16 -5.56 -9.06
N PRO A 145 -6.02 -6.53 -9.41
CA PRO A 145 -5.57 -7.90 -9.60
C PRO A 145 -4.35 -7.96 -10.52
N MET A 146 -3.57 -9.01 -10.38
CA MET A 146 -2.39 -9.22 -11.22
C MET A 146 -2.76 -9.15 -12.70
N SER A 147 -2.07 -8.32 -13.46
CA SER A 147 -2.23 -8.28 -14.90
C SER A 147 -1.59 -9.51 -15.56
N PHE A 148 -1.99 -9.82 -16.79
CA PHE A 148 -1.38 -10.92 -17.53
C PHE A 148 0.14 -10.69 -17.74
N SER A 149 0.55 -9.48 -18.00
CA SER A 149 1.98 -9.13 -18.10
C SER A 149 2.74 -9.37 -16.80
N GLU A 150 2.17 -9.04 -15.64
CA GLU A 150 2.76 -9.33 -14.33
C GLU A 150 2.84 -10.85 -14.07
N PHE A 151 1.82 -11.59 -14.50
CA PHE A 151 1.78 -13.05 -14.40
C PHE A 151 2.89 -13.70 -15.24
N LEU A 152 3.08 -13.27 -16.49
CA LEU A 152 4.16 -13.78 -17.35
C LEU A 152 5.54 -13.54 -16.75
N ILE A 153 5.79 -12.33 -16.22
CA ILE A 153 7.06 -12.02 -15.54
C ILE A 153 7.23 -12.92 -14.30
N ALA A 154 6.17 -13.13 -13.53
CA ALA A 154 6.23 -13.97 -12.32
C ALA A 154 6.55 -15.44 -12.63
N ASN A 155 6.15 -15.93 -13.81
CA ASN A 155 6.44 -17.28 -14.29
C ASN A 155 7.80 -17.42 -14.97
N GLY A 156 8.54 -16.31 -15.22
CA GLY A 156 9.80 -16.33 -15.97
C GLY A 156 9.62 -16.25 -17.48
N ASP A 157 8.41 -15.94 -17.97
CA ASP A 157 8.06 -15.86 -19.40
C ASP A 157 8.26 -14.43 -19.95
N GLU A 158 9.39 -13.78 -19.59
CA GLU A 158 9.67 -12.39 -19.99
C GLU A 158 9.73 -12.21 -21.52
N ASN A 159 10.23 -13.22 -22.24
CA ASN A 159 10.25 -13.20 -23.71
C ASN A 159 8.83 -13.16 -24.30
N LEU A 160 7.90 -13.87 -23.70
CA LEU A 160 6.50 -13.88 -24.12
C LEU A 160 5.85 -12.52 -23.86
N LYS A 161 6.14 -11.89 -22.72
CA LYS A 161 5.69 -10.52 -22.42
C LYS A 161 6.25 -9.51 -23.42
N LEU A 162 7.56 -9.55 -23.72
CA LEU A 162 8.17 -8.66 -24.71
C LEU A 162 7.57 -8.82 -26.11
N PHE A 163 7.28 -10.07 -26.50
CA PHE A 163 6.59 -10.35 -27.74
C PHE A 163 5.19 -9.72 -27.75
N LEU A 164 4.39 -9.90 -26.69
CA LEU A 164 3.06 -9.28 -26.57
C LEU A 164 3.10 -7.76 -26.66
N ASP A 165 4.07 -7.14 -25.99
CA ASP A 165 4.24 -5.68 -26.01
C ASP A 165 4.62 -5.16 -27.41
N SER A 166 5.19 -6.01 -28.28
CA SER A 166 5.56 -5.67 -29.66
C SER A 166 4.43 -5.83 -30.67
N LEU A 167 3.33 -6.49 -30.29
CA LEU A 167 2.17 -6.69 -31.17
C LEU A 167 1.37 -5.39 -31.31
N ASN A 168 1.33 -4.86 -32.53
CA ASN A 168 0.48 -3.70 -32.86
C ASN A 168 -0.95 -4.08 -33.20
N ASP A 169 -1.19 -5.35 -33.62
CA ASP A 169 -2.49 -5.90 -33.99
C ASP A 169 -2.63 -7.38 -33.59
N ILE A 170 -3.82 -7.75 -33.14
CA ILE A 170 -4.17 -9.12 -32.69
C ILE A 170 -4.18 -10.13 -33.86
N GLU A 171 -4.29 -9.67 -35.12
CA GLU A 171 -4.46 -10.53 -36.28
C GLU A 171 -3.23 -11.36 -36.68
N ASN A 172 -2.05 -11.09 -36.13
CA ASN A 172 -0.77 -11.74 -36.46
C ASN A 172 -0.13 -12.49 -35.31
N ILE A 173 -0.89 -13.17 -34.46
CA ILE A 173 -0.32 -13.98 -33.39
C ILE A 173 0.28 -15.27 -33.98
N PRO A 174 1.60 -15.54 -33.86
CA PRO A 174 2.19 -16.79 -34.35
C PRO A 174 1.63 -18.01 -33.64
N ASP A 175 1.51 -19.13 -34.33
CA ASP A 175 1.05 -20.41 -33.79
C ASP A 175 1.88 -20.86 -32.59
N ALA A 176 3.18 -20.56 -32.57
CA ALA A 176 4.06 -20.83 -31.44
C ALA A 176 3.60 -20.18 -30.12
N PHE A 177 2.95 -19.02 -30.20
CA PHE A 177 2.38 -18.35 -29.04
C PHE A 177 1.20 -19.14 -28.45
N LEU A 178 0.31 -19.61 -29.30
CA LEU A 178 -0.82 -20.42 -28.89
C LEU A 178 -0.40 -21.73 -28.24
N ILE A 179 0.67 -22.37 -28.76
CA ILE A 179 1.25 -23.61 -28.22
C ILE A 179 1.85 -23.36 -26.82
N LEU A 180 2.56 -22.24 -26.62
CA LEU A 180 3.15 -21.87 -25.32
C LEU A 180 2.06 -21.51 -24.29
N TYR A 181 1.00 -20.82 -24.73
CA TYR A 181 -0.11 -20.44 -23.87
C TYR A 181 -0.92 -21.65 -23.38
N MET A 182 -1.10 -22.69 -24.23
CA MET A 182 -1.87 -23.89 -23.88
C MET A 182 -1.07 -24.90 -23.02
N LYS A 183 0.23 -24.69 -22.80
CA LYS A 183 1.08 -25.56 -21.98
C LYS A 183 1.23 -25.09 -20.53
N ASN A 184 0.78 -23.89 -20.20
CA ASN A 184 0.79 -23.29 -18.86
C ASN A 184 -0.65 -23.21 -18.31
#